data_50dcc4d31a2da5e2de379a98580ebc11
#
_entry.id   50dcc4d31a2da5e2de379a98580ebc11
#
_cell.length_a   1.000
_cell.length_b   1.000
_cell.length_c   1.000
_cell.angle_alpha   90.00
_cell.angle_beta   90.00
_cell.angle_gamma   90.00
#
_symmetry.space_group_name_H-M   'P 1'
#
loop_
_entity.id
_entity.type
_entity.pdbx_description
1 polymer ?
#
loop_
_entity_poly.entity_id
_entity_poly.type
_entity_poly.pdbx_seq_one_letter_code
_entity_poly.pdbx_strand_id
1 'polypeptide(L)'
;MPIRVISVYPYFSNCGGAQNVTLQLATKLNTETPVVLVETPPDRVPLRYKSAARYEKFSIRRVYQYAGRNTVFISHHRKSTLKLMLMKALFPKKVHVIHVAHNTFTDYKWLGWFPDKVVAISHGVADNLRDFFHVKERKIKLIYNGLPDRYKGRHIRKDDNQIRILMAGRISPIKQQVKLARHLSKGLDSRIHLFFAGEGPDADKLIETIGNHHQFHYLGQIDMEQRINDFDYLLLFSEKEGLPLVLIEACMHGIPMITNAIPAVLDINEDKRTGYVFENMDKLLAGINHLPQPHSEAYQGMSQNARKKYDIFFREETMIKAYKDLIVNTIYQKHNG
;
A
#
# COMPACT_ATOMS: atom_id res chain seq x y z
N MET A 1 -2.55 -29.26 15.42
CA MET A 1 -2.83 -27.97 16.11
C MET A 1 -2.93 -26.89 15.07
N PRO A 2 -3.86 -25.95 15.18
CA PRO A 2 -3.95 -24.84 14.24
C PRO A 2 -2.67 -24.00 14.21
N ILE A 3 -2.33 -23.45 13.06
CA ILE A 3 -1.18 -22.55 12.92
C ILE A 3 -1.54 -21.20 13.54
N ARG A 4 -0.66 -20.67 14.38
CA ARG A 4 -0.79 -19.35 14.98
C ARG A 4 0.10 -18.34 14.27
N VAL A 5 -0.47 -17.21 13.91
CA VAL A 5 0.26 -16.10 13.29
C VAL A 5 0.37 -14.93 14.27
N ILE A 6 1.60 -14.48 14.52
CA ILE A 6 1.89 -13.30 15.33
C ILE A 6 2.46 -12.22 14.42
N SER A 7 1.74 -11.13 14.25
CA SER A 7 2.24 -9.99 13.49
C SER A 7 3.15 -9.10 14.35
N VAL A 8 4.20 -8.57 13.74
CA VAL A 8 5.18 -7.70 14.43
C VAL A 8 5.41 -6.44 13.60
N TYR A 9 4.97 -5.30 14.12
CA TYR A 9 5.22 -3.99 13.52
C TYR A 9 5.41 -2.93 14.60
N PRO A 10 6.56 -2.23 14.65
CA PRO A 10 6.90 -1.39 15.81
C PRO A 10 6.03 -0.14 15.95
N TYR A 11 5.57 0.45 14.84
CA TYR A 11 5.00 1.80 14.83
C TYR A 11 3.50 1.81 14.51
N PHE A 12 2.66 1.80 15.54
CA PHE A 12 1.20 1.91 15.43
C PHE A 12 0.62 3.23 15.97
N SER A 13 1.44 4.26 16.08
CA SER A 13 0.97 5.60 16.52
C SER A 13 0.19 6.37 15.46
N ASN A 14 0.36 6.01 14.19
CA ASN A 14 -0.27 6.65 13.04
C ASN A 14 -1.04 5.63 12.20
N CYS A 15 -1.94 6.14 11.36
CA CYS A 15 -2.70 5.34 10.41
C CYS A 15 -2.02 5.37 9.04
N GLY A 16 -1.57 4.21 8.55
CA GLY A 16 -0.88 4.11 7.26
C GLY A 16 -1.09 2.77 6.57
N GLY A 17 -0.68 2.68 5.31
CA GLY A 17 -0.85 1.47 4.49
C GLY A 17 -0.22 0.22 5.12
N ALA A 18 1.01 0.31 5.63
CA ALA A 18 1.69 -0.83 6.26
C ALA A 18 0.98 -1.32 7.53
N GLN A 19 0.44 -0.40 8.36
CA GLN A 19 -0.35 -0.74 9.54
C GLN A 19 -1.66 -1.43 9.15
N ASN A 20 -2.36 -0.91 8.15
CA ASN A 20 -3.59 -1.52 7.63
C ASN A 20 -3.34 -2.94 7.13
N VAL A 21 -2.30 -3.17 6.32
CA VAL A 21 -1.94 -4.51 5.83
C VAL A 21 -1.50 -5.43 6.97
N THR A 22 -0.72 -4.92 7.95
CA THR A 22 -0.33 -5.69 9.13
C THR A 22 -1.55 -6.20 9.89
N LEU A 23 -2.54 -5.34 10.13
CA LEU A 23 -3.76 -5.69 10.84
C LEU A 23 -4.64 -6.63 10.02
N GLN A 24 -4.79 -6.39 8.74
CA GLN A 24 -5.52 -7.23 7.81
C GLN A 24 -4.97 -8.67 7.80
N LEU A 25 -3.65 -8.84 7.69
CA LEU A 25 -3.02 -10.15 7.77
C LEU A 25 -3.19 -10.78 9.15
N ALA A 26 -3.03 -10.00 10.23
CA ALA A 26 -3.23 -10.51 11.58
C ALA A 26 -4.65 -11.06 11.79
N THR A 27 -5.67 -10.34 11.33
CA THR A 27 -7.08 -10.74 11.48
C THR A 27 -7.48 -11.88 10.57
N LYS A 28 -7.03 -11.90 9.32
CA LYS A 28 -7.46 -12.88 8.31
C LYS A 28 -6.69 -14.21 8.35
N LEU A 29 -5.52 -14.23 8.98
CA LEU A 29 -4.70 -15.44 9.12
C LEU A 29 -4.90 -16.16 10.46
N ASN A 30 -5.65 -15.59 11.39
CA ASN A 30 -6.00 -16.22 12.67
C ASN A 30 -7.51 -16.45 12.78
N THR A 31 -7.89 -17.50 13.48
CA THR A 31 -9.30 -17.80 13.84
C THR A 31 -9.69 -17.19 15.19
N GLU A 32 -8.70 -16.92 16.05
CA GLU A 32 -8.86 -16.28 17.35
C GLU A 32 -8.45 -14.82 17.29
N THR A 33 -8.68 -14.06 18.37
CA THR A 33 -8.23 -12.67 18.49
C THR A 33 -6.74 -12.55 18.17
N PRO A 34 -6.37 -11.84 17.10
CA PRO A 34 -4.99 -11.75 16.66
C PRO A 34 -4.14 -10.98 17.67
N VAL A 35 -2.85 -11.31 17.71
CA VAL A 35 -1.85 -10.60 18.51
C VAL A 35 -0.91 -9.84 17.58
N VAL A 36 -0.71 -8.57 17.89
CA VAL A 36 0.26 -7.70 17.22
C VAL A 36 1.29 -7.23 18.24
N LEU A 37 2.56 -7.57 18.02
CA LEU A 37 3.67 -7.11 18.86
C LEU A 37 4.17 -5.75 18.34
N VAL A 38 4.17 -4.75 19.21
CA VAL A 38 4.48 -3.35 18.88
C VAL A 38 5.55 -2.76 19.82
N GLU A 39 6.30 -1.76 19.34
CA GLU A 39 7.14 -0.92 20.18
C GLU A 39 6.37 0.34 20.67
N THR A 40 5.38 0.80 19.88
CA THR A 40 4.42 1.82 20.33
C THR A 40 3.73 1.35 21.62
N PRO A 41 3.65 2.15 22.67
CA PRO A 41 2.86 1.82 23.84
C PRO A 41 1.42 1.47 23.46
N PRO A 42 0.85 0.34 23.96
CA PRO A 42 -0.48 -0.14 23.55
C PRO A 42 -1.61 0.87 23.78
N ASP A 43 -1.47 1.74 24.77
CA ASP A 43 -2.39 2.85 25.08
C ASP A 43 -2.40 3.93 24.00
N ARG A 44 -1.28 4.11 23.26
CA ARG A 44 -1.12 5.08 22.16
C ARG A 44 -1.51 4.55 20.79
N VAL A 45 -1.93 3.28 20.69
CA VAL A 45 -2.48 2.73 19.44
C VAL A 45 -3.84 3.38 19.15
N PRO A 46 -4.10 3.90 17.93
CA PRO A 46 -5.38 4.53 17.58
C PRO A 46 -6.58 3.62 17.84
N LEU A 47 -7.68 4.18 18.32
CA LEU A 47 -8.90 3.45 18.70
C LEU A 47 -9.41 2.55 17.57
N ARG A 48 -9.35 3.01 16.34
CA ARG A 48 -9.79 2.24 15.16
C ARG A 48 -9.04 0.91 14.99
N TYR A 49 -7.84 0.77 15.54
CA TYR A 49 -7.06 -0.46 15.49
C TYR A 49 -7.26 -1.34 16.74
N LYS A 50 -7.59 -0.73 17.89
CA LYS A 50 -7.67 -1.45 19.18
C LYS A 50 -8.76 -2.53 19.20
N SER A 51 -9.87 -2.31 18.50
CA SER A 51 -10.99 -3.27 18.46
C SER A 51 -10.68 -4.54 17.66
N ALA A 52 -9.72 -4.51 16.77
CA ALA A 52 -9.46 -5.60 15.82
C ALA A 52 -8.35 -6.56 16.24
N ALA A 53 -7.50 -6.19 17.20
CA ALA A 53 -6.38 -7.02 17.66
C ALA A 53 -5.95 -6.68 19.09
N ARG A 54 -5.30 -7.65 19.75
CA ARG A 54 -4.60 -7.42 21.00
C ARG A 54 -3.18 -6.92 20.73
N TYR A 55 -2.85 -5.73 21.22
CA TYR A 55 -1.54 -5.12 21.08
C TYR A 55 -0.70 -5.36 22.32
N GLU A 56 0.49 -5.91 22.15
CA GLU A 56 1.43 -6.20 23.23
C GLU A 56 2.81 -5.65 22.93
N LYS A 57 3.54 -5.26 23.99
CA LYS A 57 4.91 -4.74 23.84
C LYS A 57 5.83 -5.80 23.25
N PHE A 58 6.52 -5.46 22.17
CA PHE A 58 7.53 -6.34 21.55
C PHE A 58 8.74 -6.50 22.47
N SER A 59 8.95 -7.71 22.97
CA SER A 59 10.06 -8.08 23.84
C SER A 59 10.47 -9.54 23.65
N ILE A 60 11.71 -9.88 24.02
CA ILE A 60 12.24 -11.24 23.99
C ILE A 60 11.31 -12.21 24.74
N ARG A 61 10.85 -11.80 25.95
CA ARG A 61 9.92 -12.59 26.75
C ARG A 61 8.63 -12.91 26.00
N ARG A 62 8.05 -11.93 25.31
CA ARG A 62 6.81 -12.14 24.53
C ARG A 62 7.03 -13.02 23.30
N VAL A 63 8.13 -12.82 22.58
CA VAL A 63 8.48 -13.70 21.47
C VAL A 63 8.64 -15.15 21.96
N TYR A 64 9.36 -15.38 23.07
CA TYR A 64 9.54 -16.71 23.65
C TYR A 64 8.21 -17.33 24.10
N GLN A 65 7.33 -16.56 24.74
CA GLN A 65 6.00 -17.00 25.19
C GLN A 65 5.12 -17.51 24.04
N TYR A 66 5.22 -16.85 22.86
CA TYR A 66 4.45 -17.24 21.68
C TYR A 66 5.17 -18.25 20.78
N ALA A 67 6.50 -18.43 20.96
CA ALA A 67 7.29 -19.31 20.13
C ALA A 67 6.85 -20.78 20.26
N GLY A 68 6.72 -21.47 19.14
CA GLY A 68 6.30 -22.87 19.10
C GLY A 68 6.39 -23.43 17.68
N ARG A 69 6.30 -24.77 17.55
CA ARG A 69 6.42 -25.45 16.25
C ARG A 69 5.40 -24.96 15.21
N ASN A 70 4.21 -24.58 15.66
CA ASN A 70 3.10 -24.13 14.80
C ASN A 70 2.89 -22.59 14.88
N THR A 71 3.89 -21.83 15.33
CA THR A 71 3.80 -20.37 15.39
C THR A 71 4.70 -19.71 14.34
N VAL A 72 4.13 -18.80 13.56
CA VAL A 72 4.87 -17.97 12.60
C VAL A 72 4.80 -16.51 13.00
N PHE A 73 5.94 -15.85 13.07
CA PHE A 73 6.04 -14.40 13.25
C PHE A 73 6.14 -13.74 11.88
N ILE A 74 5.17 -12.91 11.53
CA ILE A 74 5.21 -12.08 10.32
C ILE A 74 5.70 -10.70 10.73
N SER A 75 6.91 -10.36 10.33
CA SER A 75 7.53 -9.06 10.64
C SER A 75 7.41 -8.10 9.47
N HIS A 76 6.85 -6.96 9.75
CA HIS A 76 6.60 -5.90 8.75
C HIS A 76 7.62 -4.77 8.79
N HIS A 77 8.71 -4.92 9.56
CA HIS A 77 9.74 -3.90 9.68
C HIS A 77 11.12 -4.50 9.92
N ARG A 78 12.17 -3.99 9.24
CA ARG A 78 13.54 -4.52 9.29
C ARG A 78 14.12 -4.62 10.70
N LYS A 79 13.94 -3.59 11.55
CA LYS A 79 14.42 -3.63 12.95
C LYS A 79 13.79 -4.77 13.76
N SER A 80 12.49 -4.99 13.57
CA SER A 80 11.78 -6.10 14.23
C SER A 80 12.25 -7.45 13.69
N THR A 81 12.48 -7.53 12.37
CA THR A 81 13.02 -8.74 11.74
C THR A 81 14.39 -9.10 12.30
N LEU A 82 15.29 -8.12 12.44
CA LEU A 82 16.60 -8.37 13.03
C LEU A 82 16.50 -8.97 14.44
N LYS A 83 15.66 -8.41 15.29
CA LYS A 83 15.43 -8.94 16.65
C LYS A 83 14.86 -10.37 16.62
N LEU A 84 13.91 -10.65 15.72
CA LEU A 84 13.37 -12.00 15.53
C LEU A 84 14.40 -12.98 14.98
N MET A 85 15.31 -12.55 14.11
CA MET A 85 16.39 -13.39 13.59
C MET A 85 17.41 -13.78 14.66
N LEU A 86 17.73 -12.86 15.60
CA LEU A 86 18.52 -13.19 16.79
C LEU A 86 17.82 -14.25 17.66
N MET A 87 16.53 -14.11 17.88
CA MET A 87 15.75 -15.13 18.61
C MET A 87 15.68 -16.46 17.85
N LYS A 88 15.57 -16.42 16.51
CA LYS A 88 15.60 -17.63 15.68
C LYS A 88 16.94 -18.34 15.74
N ALA A 89 18.06 -17.61 15.83
CA ALA A 89 19.39 -18.21 16.01
C ALA A 89 19.50 -18.98 17.34
N LEU A 90 18.90 -18.46 18.40
CA LEU A 90 18.86 -19.12 19.72
C LEU A 90 17.84 -20.27 19.79
N PHE A 91 16.71 -20.14 19.10
CA PHE A 91 15.60 -21.10 19.15
C PHE A 91 15.11 -21.52 17.75
N PRO A 92 15.94 -22.18 16.94
CA PRO A 92 15.68 -22.39 15.50
C PRO A 92 14.45 -23.26 15.21
N LYS A 93 14.06 -24.15 16.14
CA LYS A 93 12.90 -25.05 15.99
C LYS A 93 11.58 -24.42 16.47
N LYS A 94 11.63 -23.28 17.18
CA LYS A 94 10.46 -22.64 17.80
C LYS A 94 10.11 -21.28 17.18
N VAL A 95 11.06 -20.61 16.51
CA VAL A 95 10.87 -19.27 15.95
C VAL A 95 10.91 -19.35 14.43
N HIS A 96 9.74 -19.33 13.81
CA HIS A 96 9.60 -19.23 12.35
C HIS A 96 9.28 -17.78 11.99
N VAL A 97 10.02 -17.22 11.03
CA VAL A 97 9.93 -15.79 10.66
C VAL A 97 9.68 -15.65 9.18
N ILE A 98 8.70 -14.84 8.83
CA ILE A 98 8.47 -14.29 7.49
C ILE A 98 8.68 -12.78 7.59
N HIS A 99 9.44 -12.17 6.68
CA HIS A 99 9.55 -10.73 6.56
C HIS A 99 8.69 -10.22 5.41
N VAL A 100 7.94 -9.15 5.65
CA VAL A 100 7.19 -8.43 4.61
C VAL A 100 7.82 -7.06 4.39
N ALA A 101 8.36 -6.84 3.20
CA ALA A 101 8.95 -5.57 2.80
C ALA A 101 7.88 -4.67 2.18
N HIS A 102 7.55 -3.56 2.88
CA HIS A 102 6.53 -2.61 2.47
C HIS A 102 7.07 -1.42 1.67
N ASN A 103 8.37 -1.29 1.54
CA ASN A 103 9.00 -0.15 0.88
C ASN A 103 10.37 -0.51 0.33
N THR A 104 10.87 0.32 -0.58
CA THR A 104 12.26 0.28 -1.03
C THR A 104 13.13 1.12 -0.10
N PHE A 105 14.40 0.79 0.04
CA PHE A 105 15.35 1.50 0.90
C PHE A 105 16.68 1.69 0.17
N THR A 106 17.36 2.79 0.48
CA THR A 106 18.67 3.14 -0.05
C THR A 106 19.72 3.28 1.06
N ASP A 107 19.31 3.00 2.31
CA ASP A 107 20.10 3.18 3.52
C ASP A 107 20.04 1.97 4.47
N TYR A 108 20.88 1.98 5.51
CA TYR A 108 20.93 0.97 6.57
C TYR A 108 20.98 -0.48 6.04
N LYS A 109 21.85 -0.76 5.06
CA LYS A 109 22.03 -2.10 4.48
C LYS A 109 22.34 -3.17 5.53
N TRP A 110 23.01 -2.81 6.62
CA TRP A 110 23.34 -3.71 7.73
C TRP A 110 22.10 -4.27 8.47
N LEU A 111 20.94 -3.62 8.36
CA LEU A 111 19.65 -4.16 8.85
C LEU A 111 19.07 -5.26 7.93
N GLY A 112 19.84 -5.72 6.95
CA GLY A 112 19.42 -6.69 5.92
C GLY A 112 19.60 -8.17 6.30
N TRP A 113 19.56 -8.53 7.59
CA TRP A 113 19.53 -9.95 7.96
C TRP A 113 18.11 -10.49 7.87
N PHE A 114 17.79 -11.00 6.68
CA PHE A 114 16.46 -11.49 6.35
C PHE A 114 16.31 -13.01 6.58
N PRO A 115 15.08 -13.50 6.90
CA PRO A 115 14.79 -14.92 6.99
C PRO A 115 14.79 -15.61 5.62
N ASP A 116 14.52 -16.92 5.60
CA ASP A 116 14.45 -17.69 4.35
C ASP A 116 13.19 -17.41 3.53
N LYS A 117 12.20 -16.75 4.11
CA LYS A 117 10.97 -16.33 3.44
C LYS A 117 10.80 -14.82 3.60
N VAL A 118 10.90 -14.12 2.48
CA VAL A 118 10.75 -12.66 2.39
C VAL A 118 9.67 -12.36 1.37
N VAL A 119 8.66 -11.62 1.77
CA VAL A 119 7.60 -11.16 0.87
C VAL A 119 7.95 -9.76 0.38
N ALA A 120 7.97 -9.59 -0.93
CA ALA A 120 7.96 -8.30 -1.61
C ALA A 120 6.53 -7.99 -2.03
N ILE A 121 6.06 -6.78 -1.75
CA ILE A 121 4.68 -6.38 -2.09
C ILE A 121 4.55 -5.83 -3.52
N SER A 122 5.67 -5.64 -4.24
CA SER A 122 5.74 -5.18 -5.63
C SER A 122 7.03 -5.64 -6.28
N HIS A 123 7.12 -5.58 -7.60
CA HIS A 123 8.37 -5.84 -8.32
C HIS A 123 9.47 -4.86 -7.91
N GLY A 124 9.15 -3.56 -7.78
CA GLY A 124 10.13 -2.58 -7.32
C GLY A 124 10.69 -2.88 -5.92
N VAL A 125 9.87 -3.45 -5.02
CA VAL A 125 10.36 -3.91 -3.70
C VAL A 125 11.17 -5.19 -3.83
N ALA A 126 10.82 -6.12 -4.73
CA ALA A 126 11.58 -7.34 -4.98
C ALA A 126 12.97 -7.01 -5.55
N ASP A 127 13.05 -6.10 -6.51
CA ASP A 127 14.30 -5.61 -7.09
C ASP A 127 15.19 -4.96 -6.02
N ASN A 128 14.61 -4.13 -5.16
CA ASN A 128 15.35 -3.51 -4.06
C ASN A 128 15.90 -4.55 -3.04
N LEU A 129 15.14 -5.59 -2.75
CA LEU A 129 15.61 -6.70 -1.90
C LEU A 129 16.76 -7.45 -2.56
N ARG A 130 16.70 -7.72 -3.87
CA ARG A 130 17.71 -8.42 -4.62
C ARG A 130 18.97 -7.56 -4.81
N ASP A 131 18.80 -6.35 -5.34
CA ASP A 131 19.91 -5.56 -5.85
C ASP A 131 20.61 -4.77 -4.74
N PHE A 132 19.87 -4.19 -3.82
CA PHE A 132 20.44 -3.41 -2.72
C PHE A 132 20.79 -4.28 -1.50
N PHE A 133 19.88 -5.17 -1.08
CA PHE A 133 20.10 -6.00 0.10
C PHE A 133 20.75 -7.35 -0.21
N HIS A 134 20.91 -7.72 -1.47
CA HIS A 134 21.47 -9.00 -1.94
C HIS A 134 20.74 -10.23 -1.38
N VAL A 135 19.43 -10.12 -1.22
CA VAL A 135 18.58 -11.25 -0.85
C VAL A 135 18.52 -12.21 -2.04
N LYS A 136 18.84 -13.48 -1.80
CA LYS A 136 18.78 -14.51 -2.86
C LYS A 136 17.35 -14.65 -3.39
N GLU A 137 17.17 -14.71 -4.71
CA GLU A 137 15.87 -14.80 -5.40
C GLU A 137 14.96 -15.89 -4.81
N ARG A 138 15.49 -17.08 -4.52
CA ARG A 138 14.74 -18.19 -3.91
C ARG A 138 14.10 -17.88 -2.56
N LYS A 139 14.52 -16.81 -1.88
CA LYS A 139 13.95 -16.36 -0.61
C LYS A 139 12.83 -15.34 -0.80
N ILE A 140 12.78 -14.68 -1.97
CA ILE A 140 11.82 -13.62 -2.27
C ILE A 140 10.54 -14.25 -2.83
N LYS A 141 9.41 -13.85 -2.30
CA LYS A 141 8.09 -14.19 -2.82
C LYS A 141 7.33 -12.90 -3.11
N LEU A 142 6.93 -12.68 -4.33
CA LEU A 142 6.04 -11.58 -4.70
C LEU A 142 4.62 -11.92 -4.24
N ILE A 143 4.06 -11.09 -3.35
CA ILE A 143 2.65 -11.16 -2.94
C ILE A 143 2.15 -9.72 -2.84
N TYR A 144 1.32 -9.31 -3.78
CA TYR A 144 0.71 -7.99 -3.76
C TYR A 144 -0.23 -7.81 -2.56
N ASN A 145 -0.34 -6.58 -2.06
CA ASN A 145 -1.40 -6.23 -1.12
C ASN A 145 -2.76 -6.38 -1.81
N GLY A 146 -3.72 -6.94 -1.09
CA GLY A 146 -5.09 -7.10 -1.55
C GLY A 146 -6.05 -6.32 -0.65
N LEU A 147 -7.14 -5.82 -1.23
CA LEU A 147 -8.22 -5.16 -0.50
C LEU A 147 -9.52 -5.97 -0.61
N PRO A 148 -10.40 -5.94 0.40
CA PRO A 148 -11.74 -6.51 0.28
C PRO A 148 -12.52 -5.76 -0.79
N ASP A 149 -13.27 -6.48 -1.61
CA ASP A 149 -14.08 -5.88 -2.67
C ASP A 149 -15.25 -5.09 -2.06
N ARG A 150 -15.25 -3.77 -2.30
CA ARG A 150 -16.26 -2.83 -1.81
C ARG A 150 -16.98 -2.11 -2.95
N TYR A 151 -16.80 -2.60 -4.17
CA TYR A 151 -17.42 -2.02 -5.35
C TYR A 151 -18.95 -2.24 -5.33
N LYS A 152 -19.71 -1.15 -5.33
CA LYS A 152 -21.19 -1.16 -5.34
C LYS A 152 -21.78 -0.69 -6.67
N GLY A 153 -20.99 -0.70 -7.74
CA GLY A 153 -21.36 -0.07 -8.99
C GLY A 153 -20.88 1.38 -9.07
N ARG A 154 -20.79 1.88 -10.28
CA ARG A 154 -20.41 3.26 -10.55
C ARG A 154 -21.62 4.06 -11.00
N HIS A 155 -21.94 5.15 -10.32
CA HIS A 155 -22.88 6.14 -10.82
C HIS A 155 -22.16 7.01 -11.85
N ILE A 156 -22.55 6.89 -13.11
CA ILE A 156 -22.10 7.83 -14.15
C ILE A 156 -22.80 9.16 -13.84
N ARG A 157 -22.00 10.18 -13.54
CA ARG A 157 -22.51 11.54 -13.34
C ARG A 157 -23.16 12.06 -14.63
N LYS A 158 -24.10 12.98 -14.48
CA LYS A 158 -24.60 13.76 -15.63
C LYS A 158 -23.42 14.45 -16.29
N ASP A 159 -23.42 14.49 -17.61
CA ASP A 159 -22.38 15.13 -18.39
C ASP A 159 -22.39 16.64 -18.13
N ASP A 160 -21.46 17.11 -17.28
CA ASP A 160 -21.19 18.51 -16.99
C ASP A 160 -19.94 19.01 -17.73
N ASN A 161 -19.40 18.20 -18.67
CA ASN A 161 -18.17 18.43 -19.40
C ASN A 161 -16.92 18.65 -18.50
N GLN A 162 -17.01 18.35 -17.21
CA GLN A 162 -15.91 18.47 -16.25
C GLN A 162 -15.22 17.12 -16.02
N ILE A 163 -13.91 17.18 -15.83
CA ILE A 163 -13.10 16.03 -15.42
C ILE A 163 -12.62 16.27 -13.98
N ARG A 164 -13.02 15.43 -13.05
CA ARG A 164 -12.66 15.49 -11.63
C ARG A 164 -11.56 14.50 -11.31
N ILE A 165 -10.42 15.01 -10.93
CA ILE A 165 -9.22 14.21 -10.64
C ILE A 165 -8.95 14.26 -9.14
N LEU A 166 -8.94 13.10 -8.48
CA LEU A 166 -8.62 12.98 -7.07
C LEU A 166 -7.13 12.67 -6.89
N MET A 167 -6.47 13.39 -6.00
CA MET A 167 -5.15 13.06 -5.48
C MET A 167 -5.25 12.81 -3.98
N ALA A 168 -5.39 11.53 -3.59
CA ALA A 168 -5.61 11.13 -2.21
C ALA A 168 -4.36 10.52 -1.59
N GLY A 169 -4.08 10.90 -0.34
CA GLY A 169 -3.00 10.37 0.46
C GLY A 169 -2.40 11.40 1.41
N ARG A 170 -1.41 10.96 2.20
CA ARG A 170 -0.71 11.86 3.13
C ARG A 170 -0.09 13.03 2.38
N ILE A 171 -0.40 14.26 2.78
CA ILE A 171 0.17 15.47 2.16
C ILE A 171 1.62 15.63 2.65
N SER A 172 2.58 15.42 1.75
CA SER A 172 4.00 15.35 2.12
C SER A 172 4.93 15.57 0.93
N PRO A 173 6.20 15.94 1.14
CA PRO A 173 7.17 16.13 0.06
C PRO A 173 7.29 14.93 -0.88
N ILE A 174 7.29 13.71 -0.33
CA ILE A 174 7.37 12.46 -1.12
C ILE A 174 6.19 12.29 -2.07
N LYS A 175 5.00 12.72 -1.67
CA LYS A 175 3.77 12.63 -2.49
C LYS A 175 3.59 13.80 -3.44
N GLN A 176 4.41 14.83 -3.34
CA GLN A 176 4.57 15.96 -4.27
C GLN A 176 3.30 16.80 -4.54
N GLN A 177 2.26 16.77 -3.70
CA GLN A 177 1.00 17.49 -3.95
C GLN A 177 1.22 18.99 -4.14
N VAL A 178 2.03 19.62 -3.27
CA VAL A 178 2.35 21.06 -3.33
C VAL A 178 3.10 21.41 -4.63
N LYS A 179 4.10 20.60 -4.98
CA LYS A 179 4.90 20.79 -6.19
C LYS A 179 4.04 20.65 -7.44
N LEU A 180 3.17 19.65 -7.43
CA LEU A 180 2.25 19.36 -8.52
C LEU A 180 1.19 20.45 -8.68
N ALA A 181 0.58 20.95 -7.61
CA ALA A 181 -0.37 22.05 -7.66
C ALA A 181 0.26 23.29 -8.29
N ARG A 182 1.47 23.70 -7.87
CA ARG A 182 2.22 24.82 -8.46
C ARG A 182 2.53 24.62 -9.94
N HIS A 183 2.79 23.39 -10.35
CA HIS A 183 3.14 23.10 -11.73
C HIS A 183 1.91 23.15 -12.63
N LEU A 184 0.82 22.51 -12.23
CA LEU A 184 -0.42 22.42 -13.00
C LEU A 184 -1.18 23.75 -13.08
N SER A 185 -1.05 24.64 -12.09
CA SER A 185 -1.68 25.97 -12.13
C SER A 185 -1.24 26.85 -13.33
N LYS A 186 -0.16 26.46 -14.03
CA LYS A 186 0.39 27.23 -15.15
C LYS A 186 -0.38 27.06 -16.47
N GLY A 187 -1.23 26.05 -16.59
CA GLY A 187 -1.87 25.79 -17.89
C GLY A 187 -2.86 24.63 -17.90
N LEU A 188 -3.56 24.41 -16.79
CA LEU A 188 -4.60 23.39 -16.70
C LEU A 188 -5.85 23.82 -17.49
N ASP A 189 -6.37 22.91 -18.34
CA ASP A 189 -7.62 23.14 -19.09
C ASP A 189 -8.78 23.42 -18.12
N SER A 190 -9.64 24.38 -18.45
CA SER A 190 -10.74 24.84 -17.59
C SER A 190 -11.75 23.76 -17.20
N ARG A 191 -11.82 22.66 -17.96
CA ARG A 191 -12.69 21.52 -17.68
C ARG A 191 -12.17 20.63 -16.54
N ILE A 192 -10.89 20.76 -16.15
CA ILE A 192 -10.23 19.86 -15.21
C ILE A 192 -10.25 20.47 -13.82
N HIS A 193 -10.75 19.71 -12.86
CA HIS A 193 -10.74 20.06 -11.45
C HIS A 193 -9.93 19.03 -10.65
N LEU A 194 -8.99 19.53 -9.85
CA LEU A 194 -8.12 18.73 -8.98
C LEU A 194 -8.59 18.80 -7.53
N PHE A 195 -8.75 17.63 -6.94
CA PHE A 195 -9.19 17.48 -5.57
C PHE A 195 -8.08 16.81 -4.76
N PHE A 196 -7.57 17.50 -3.76
CA PHE A 196 -6.55 16.99 -2.85
C PHE A 196 -7.19 16.50 -1.56
N ALA A 197 -7.01 15.22 -1.23
CA ALA A 197 -7.58 14.62 -0.04
C ALA A 197 -6.50 14.00 0.84
N GLY A 198 -6.56 14.28 2.14
CA GLY A 198 -5.64 13.78 3.14
C GLY A 198 -5.12 14.87 4.06
N GLU A 199 -4.34 14.46 5.04
CA GLU A 199 -3.62 15.32 5.98
C GLU A 199 -2.13 15.03 5.92
N GLY A 200 -1.30 15.89 6.49
CA GLY A 200 0.14 15.67 6.55
C GLY A 200 0.93 16.92 6.80
N PRO A 201 2.27 16.81 6.87
CA PRO A 201 3.13 17.93 7.24
C PRO A 201 3.10 19.12 6.27
N ASP A 202 2.71 18.89 5.01
CA ASP A 202 2.62 19.94 3.99
C ASP A 202 1.17 20.40 3.71
N ALA A 203 0.18 20.03 4.57
CA ALA A 203 -1.23 20.39 4.33
C ALA A 203 -1.44 21.91 4.26
N ASP A 204 -0.94 22.66 5.24
CA ASP A 204 -1.06 24.13 5.28
C ASP A 204 -0.39 24.77 4.05
N LYS A 205 0.78 24.26 3.67
CA LYS A 205 1.51 24.73 2.49
C LYS A 205 0.77 24.40 1.18
N LEU A 206 0.04 23.28 1.13
CA LEU A 206 -0.82 22.97 0.00
C LEU A 206 -1.99 23.94 -0.08
N ILE A 207 -2.68 24.21 1.03
CA ILE A 207 -3.81 25.15 1.12
C ILE A 207 -3.35 26.54 0.67
N GLU A 208 -2.22 27.03 1.17
CA GLU A 208 -1.63 28.28 0.73
C GLU A 208 -1.31 28.29 -0.77
N THR A 209 -0.74 27.19 -1.29
CA THR A 209 -0.34 27.07 -2.70
C THR A 209 -1.54 27.08 -3.64
N ILE A 210 -2.63 26.40 -3.31
CA ILE A 210 -3.84 26.38 -4.14
C ILE A 210 -4.64 27.70 -4.00
N GLY A 211 -4.58 28.35 -2.84
CA GLY A 211 -5.24 29.64 -2.61
C GLY A 211 -6.68 29.67 -3.11
N ASN A 212 -7.02 30.69 -3.90
CA ASN A 212 -8.35 30.85 -4.50
C ASN A 212 -8.43 30.29 -5.93
N HIS A 213 -7.54 29.36 -6.33
CA HIS A 213 -7.58 28.78 -7.66
C HIS A 213 -8.86 27.98 -7.87
N HIS A 214 -9.73 28.39 -8.77
CA HIS A 214 -11.10 27.85 -8.94
C HIS A 214 -11.16 26.36 -9.33
N GLN A 215 -10.05 25.80 -9.86
CA GLN A 215 -9.96 24.39 -10.26
C GLN A 215 -9.32 23.48 -9.18
N PHE A 216 -8.79 24.03 -8.10
CA PHE A 216 -8.11 23.27 -7.06
C PHE A 216 -8.92 23.27 -5.77
N HIS A 217 -9.14 22.08 -5.22
CA HIS A 217 -9.99 21.89 -4.06
C HIS A 217 -9.28 21.05 -3.00
N TYR A 218 -9.14 21.56 -1.77
CA TYR A 218 -8.66 20.78 -0.65
C TYR A 218 -9.84 20.24 0.15
N LEU A 219 -9.87 18.91 0.34
CA LEU A 219 -10.99 18.22 0.97
C LEU A 219 -10.70 17.80 2.41
N GLY A 220 -9.45 17.98 2.91
CA GLY A 220 -9.05 17.36 4.16
C GLY A 220 -9.10 15.83 4.08
N GLN A 221 -9.31 15.19 5.22
CA GLN A 221 -9.48 13.73 5.26
C GLN A 221 -10.88 13.34 4.80
N ILE A 222 -10.95 12.43 3.84
CA ILE A 222 -12.23 11.91 3.31
C ILE A 222 -12.36 10.40 3.56
N ASP A 223 -13.59 9.92 3.57
CA ASP A 223 -13.89 8.50 3.47
C ASP A 223 -13.81 8.08 2.00
N MET A 224 -12.73 7.38 1.64
CA MET A 224 -12.50 6.94 0.26
C MET A 224 -13.61 5.99 -0.23
N GLU A 225 -14.13 5.12 0.62
CA GLU A 225 -15.18 4.17 0.23
C GLU A 225 -16.48 4.88 -0.22
N GLN A 226 -16.80 6.00 0.42
CA GLN A 226 -18.00 6.78 0.09
C GLN A 226 -17.78 7.75 -1.06
N ARG A 227 -16.59 8.31 -1.17
CA ARG A 227 -16.32 9.46 -2.02
C ARG A 227 -15.58 9.16 -3.32
N ILE A 228 -14.92 7.99 -3.44
CA ILE A 228 -14.07 7.68 -4.60
C ILE A 228 -14.85 7.74 -5.94
N ASN A 229 -16.13 7.39 -5.94
CA ASN A 229 -16.98 7.44 -7.12
C ASN A 229 -17.40 8.86 -7.55
N ASP A 230 -17.10 9.89 -6.74
CA ASP A 230 -17.31 11.30 -7.11
C ASP A 230 -16.28 11.79 -8.15
N PHE A 231 -15.24 11.00 -8.40
CA PHE A 231 -14.10 11.39 -9.24
C PHE A 231 -13.97 10.49 -10.47
N ASP A 232 -13.40 11.07 -11.52
CA ASP A 232 -13.24 10.40 -12.81
C ASP A 232 -11.88 9.72 -12.94
N TYR A 233 -10.85 10.34 -12.42
CA TYR A 233 -9.49 9.82 -12.41
C TYR A 233 -8.88 9.89 -11.03
N LEU A 234 -7.94 8.98 -10.75
CA LEU A 234 -7.08 9.07 -9.59
C LEU A 234 -5.66 9.43 -10.01
N LEU A 235 -5.12 10.51 -9.43
CA LEU A 235 -3.76 10.98 -9.68
C LEU A 235 -2.83 10.60 -8.52
N LEU A 236 -1.69 10.00 -8.84
CA LEU A 236 -0.59 9.76 -7.92
C LEU A 236 0.73 10.08 -8.60
N PHE A 237 1.44 11.07 -8.08
CA PHE A 237 2.73 11.50 -8.61
C PHE A 237 3.73 11.63 -7.46
N SER A 238 4.35 10.51 -7.09
CA SER A 238 5.20 10.38 -5.90
C SER A 238 6.67 10.21 -6.27
N GLU A 239 7.57 10.54 -5.36
CA GLU A 239 9.01 10.24 -5.52
C GLU A 239 9.31 8.76 -5.24
N LYS A 240 8.51 8.15 -4.35
CA LYS A 240 8.75 6.77 -3.89
C LYS A 240 7.46 6.12 -3.38
N GLU A 241 7.26 4.87 -3.77
CA GLU A 241 6.16 4.02 -3.32
C GLU A 241 6.61 2.59 -3.08
N GLY A 242 5.92 1.88 -2.18
CA GLY A 242 6.07 0.44 -2.02
C GLY A 242 5.07 -0.35 -2.87
N LEU A 243 3.78 -0.12 -2.63
CA LEU A 243 2.62 -0.47 -3.45
C LEU A 243 1.46 0.39 -2.97
N PRO A 244 1.09 1.46 -3.67
CA PRO A 244 0.13 2.43 -3.19
C PRO A 244 -1.30 1.87 -3.16
N LEU A 245 -1.87 1.69 -1.96
CA LEU A 245 -3.20 1.13 -1.77
C LEU A 245 -4.28 1.95 -2.48
N VAL A 246 -4.11 3.26 -2.56
CA VAL A 246 -5.06 4.17 -3.23
C VAL A 246 -5.22 3.85 -4.73
N LEU A 247 -4.17 3.36 -5.40
CA LEU A 247 -4.28 2.89 -6.78
C LEU A 247 -5.01 1.54 -6.86
N ILE A 248 -4.85 0.68 -5.86
CA ILE A 248 -5.63 -0.57 -5.75
C ILE A 248 -7.11 -0.25 -5.52
N GLU A 249 -7.41 0.77 -4.70
CA GLU A 249 -8.78 1.29 -4.51
C GLU A 249 -9.35 1.82 -5.83
N ALA A 250 -8.56 2.58 -6.60
CA ALA A 250 -8.97 3.03 -7.93
C ALA A 250 -9.25 1.86 -8.89
N CYS A 251 -8.38 0.86 -8.93
CA CYS A 251 -8.61 -0.36 -9.71
C CYS A 251 -9.90 -1.08 -9.28
N MET A 252 -10.15 -1.21 -7.97
CA MET A 252 -11.35 -1.83 -7.43
C MET A 252 -12.62 -1.15 -7.92
N HIS A 253 -12.61 0.18 -8.02
CA HIS A 253 -13.75 0.97 -8.49
C HIS A 253 -13.74 1.22 -10.01
N GLY A 254 -12.79 0.66 -10.76
CA GLY A 254 -12.67 0.89 -12.20
C GLY A 254 -12.40 2.35 -12.54
N ILE A 255 -11.62 3.06 -11.73
CA ILE A 255 -11.22 4.45 -11.97
C ILE A 255 -9.85 4.46 -12.64
N PRO A 256 -9.73 4.99 -13.87
CA PRO A 256 -8.45 5.12 -14.55
C PRO A 256 -7.48 5.99 -13.75
N MET A 257 -6.21 5.63 -13.81
CA MET A 257 -5.16 6.25 -13.01
C MET A 257 -4.27 7.16 -13.84
N ILE A 258 -3.73 8.19 -13.19
CA ILE A 258 -2.72 9.09 -13.76
C ILE A 258 -1.51 9.03 -12.84
N THR A 259 -0.35 8.60 -13.35
CA THR A 259 0.80 8.33 -12.47
C THR A 259 2.12 8.72 -13.13
N ASN A 260 3.18 8.81 -12.33
CA ASN A 260 4.54 8.77 -12.84
C ASN A 260 5.10 7.34 -12.89
N ALA A 261 6.20 7.15 -13.61
CA ALA A 261 6.82 5.86 -13.87
C ALA A 261 7.70 5.40 -12.69
N ILE A 262 7.08 5.03 -11.56
CA ILE A 262 7.76 4.37 -10.45
C ILE A 262 7.55 2.84 -10.57
N PRO A 263 8.57 1.99 -10.37
CA PRO A 263 8.44 0.54 -10.54
C PRO A 263 7.24 -0.08 -9.81
N ALA A 264 7.00 0.29 -8.54
CA ALA A 264 5.87 -0.20 -7.76
C ALA A 264 4.50 0.28 -8.27
N VAL A 265 4.45 1.41 -8.97
CA VAL A 265 3.24 1.97 -9.57
C VAL A 265 2.93 1.28 -10.90
N LEU A 266 3.95 0.92 -11.67
CA LEU A 266 3.81 0.20 -12.93
C LEU A 266 3.25 -1.21 -12.76
N ASP A 267 3.35 -1.79 -11.57
CA ASP A 267 2.63 -3.02 -11.22
C ASP A 267 1.11 -2.85 -11.25
N ILE A 268 0.62 -1.64 -11.03
CA ILE A 268 -0.82 -1.34 -10.94
C ILE A 268 -1.30 -0.60 -12.19
N ASN A 269 -0.60 0.48 -12.59
CA ASN A 269 -1.00 1.31 -13.72
C ASN A 269 -0.20 0.97 -14.98
N GLU A 270 -0.88 0.57 -16.03
CA GLU A 270 -0.36 0.30 -17.36
C GLU A 270 -0.78 1.44 -18.31
N ASP A 271 0.21 2.07 -18.95
CA ASP A 271 -0.05 3.23 -19.82
C ASP A 271 -1.06 2.91 -20.93
N LYS A 272 -2.04 3.80 -21.11
CA LYS A 272 -3.16 3.70 -22.05
C LYS A 272 -4.05 2.46 -21.89
N ARG A 273 -3.79 1.61 -20.89
CA ARG A 273 -4.56 0.41 -20.64
C ARG A 273 -5.41 0.51 -19.37
N THR A 274 -4.85 0.96 -18.26
CA THR A 274 -5.55 1.18 -16.99
C THR A 274 -5.55 2.65 -16.58
N GLY A 275 -4.92 3.50 -17.36
CA GLY A 275 -4.75 4.93 -17.15
C GLY A 275 -3.61 5.48 -17.97
N TYR A 276 -2.95 6.51 -17.47
CA TYR A 276 -1.82 7.17 -18.12
C TYR A 276 -0.60 7.20 -17.21
N VAL A 277 0.58 7.05 -17.81
CA VAL A 277 1.88 7.12 -17.12
C VAL A 277 2.70 8.24 -17.76
N PHE A 278 3.13 9.21 -16.95
CA PHE A 278 3.92 10.34 -17.41
C PHE A 278 5.31 10.33 -16.76
N GLU A 279 6.33 10.63 -17.54
CA GLU A 279 7.73 10.61 -17.10
C GLU A 279 8.03 11.73 -16.08
N ASN A 280 7.43 12.90 -16.29
CA ASN A 280 7.67 14.11 -15.48
C ASN A 280 6.45 15.02 -15.47
N MET A 281 6.52 16.11 -14.71
CA MET A 281 5.42 17.06 -14.54
C MET A 281 5.08 17.85 -15.80
N ASP A 282 6.04 18.11 -16.68
CA ASP A 282 5.80 18.82 -17.95
C ASP A 282 4.98 17.91 -18.89
N LYS A 283 5.36 16.64 -18.99
CA LYS A 283 4.60 15.65 -19.75
C LYS A 283 3.21 15.43 -19.16
N LEU A 284 3.11 15.42 -17.82
CA LEU A 284 1.81 15.36 -17.14
C LEU A 284 0.94 16.56 -17.51
N LEU A 285 1.45 17.81 -17.44
CA LEU A 285 0.66 19.00 -17.77
C LEU A 285 0.19 18.97 -19.24
N ALA A 286 1.06 18.58 -20.15
CA ALA A 286 0.69 18.43 -21.55
C ALA A 286 -0.38 17.35 -21.76
N GLY A 287 -0.26 16.20 -21.10
CA GLY A 287 -1.15 15.06 -21.31
C GLY A 287 -2.47 15.15 -20.56
N ILE A 288 -2.49 15.75 -19.35
CA ILE A 288 -3.69 15.84 -18.52
C ILE A 288 -4.80 16.67 -19.21
N ASN A 289 -4.43 17.64 -20.02
CA ASN A 289 -5.35 18.48 -20.79
C ASN A 289 -6.04 17.74 -21.94
N HIS A 290 -5.58 16.54 -22.28
CA HIS A 290 -6.12 15.69 -23.35
C HIS A 290 -6.76 14.39 -22.83
N LEU A 291 -7.10 14.34 -21.54
CA LEU A 291 -7.76 13.17 -20.97
C LEU A 291 -9.12 12.91 -21.61
N PRO A 292 -9.44 11.65 -21.92
CA PRO A 292 -10.76 11.25 -22.38
C PRO A 292 -11.86 11.58 -21.36
N GLN A 293 -13.00 12.01 -21.87
CA GLN A 293 -14.18 12.21 -21.04
C GLN A 293 -14.69 10.86 -20.46
N PRO A 294 -15.30 10.86 -19.25
CA PRO A 294 -15.72 9.63 -18.55
C PRO A 294 -16.70 8.74 -19.34
N HIS A 295 -17.46 9.31 -20.27
CA HIS A 295 -18.40 8.57 -21.12
C HIS A 295 -17.79 8.07 -22.43
N SER A 296 -16.55 8.45 -22.76
CA SER A 296 -15.88 8.03 -23.98
C SER A 296 -15.51 6.55 -23.96
N GLU A 297 -15.46 5.94 -25.13
CA GLU A 297 -15.07 4.53 -25.30
C GLU A 297 -13.66 4.26 -24.73
N ALA A 298 -12.72 5.17 -24.99
CA ALA A 298 -11.35 5.07 -24.48
C ALA A 298 -11.32 5.05 -22.94
N TYR A 299 -12.11 5.90 -22.27
CA TYR A 299 -12.23 5.89 -20.83
C TYR A 299 -12.84 4.59 -20.30
N GLN A 300 -13.95 4.14 -20.90
CA GLN A 300 -14.64 2.92 -20.50
C GLN A 300 -13.73 1.68 -20.64
N GLY A 301 -12.93 1.62 -21.69
CA GLY A 301 -11.93 0.56 -21.87
C GLY A 301 -10.88 0.55 -20.74
N MET A 302 -10.34 1.70 -20.36
CA MET A 302 -9.40 1.82 -19.23
C MET A 302 -10.07 1.44 -17.90
N SER A 303 -11.30 1.89 -17.67
CA SER A 303 -12.09 1.59 -16.48
C SER A 303 -12.29 0.07 -16.30
N GLN A 304 -12.71 -0.62 -17.36
CA GLN A 304 -12.88 -2.08 -17.34
C GLN A 304 -11.57 -2.82 -17.10
N ASN A 305 -10.47 -2.38 -17.73
CA ASN A 305 -9.15 -2.98 -17.54
C ASN A 305 -8.63 -2.76 -16.11
N ALA A 306 -8.83 -1.58 -15.52
CA ALA A 306 -8.48 -1.31 -14.15
C ALA A 306 -9.23 -2.25 -13.19
N ARG A 307 -10.56 -2.39 -13.36
CA ARG A 307 -11.36 -3.33 -12.57
C ARG A 307 -10.90 -4.77 -12.73
N LYS A 308 -10.67 -5.23 -13.96
CA LYS A 308 -10.17 -6.58 -14.25
C LYS A 308 -8.83 -6.84 -13.58
N LYS A 309 -7.94 -5.83 -13.55
CA LYS A 309 -6.64 -5.95 -12.88
C LYS A 309 -6.79 -6.14 -11.37
N TYR A 310 -7.72 -5.41 -10.72
CA TYR A 310 -8.07 -5.64 -9.32
C TYR A 310 -8.56 -7.08 -9.11
N ASP A 311 -9.49 -7.56 -9.93
CA ASP A 311 -10.09 -8.88 -9.80
C ASP A 311 -9.06 -10.01 -9.88
N ILE A 312 -8.00 -9.85 -10.68
CA ILE A 312 -6.96 -10.86 -10.89
C ILE A 312 -5.90 -10.80 -9.77
N PHE A 313 -5.43 -9.59 -9.41
CA PHE A 313 -4.20 -9.45 -8.62
C PHE A 313 -4.40 -8.88 -7.22
N PHE A 314 -5.45 -8.07 -6.99
CA PHE A 314 -5.53 -7.22 -5.80
C PHE A 314 -6.72 -7.52 -4.89
N ARG A 315 -7.38 -8.67 -5.08
CA ARG A 315 -8.40 -9.14 -4.13
C ARG A 315 -7.76 -9.60 -2.82
N GLU A 316 -8.41 -9.29 -1.70
CA GLU A 316 -7.99 -9.74 -0.37
C GLU A 316 -7.81 -11.27 -0.32
N GLU A 317 -8.74 -12.00 -0.90
CA GLU A 317 -8.73 -13.47 -0.90
C GLU A 317 -7.50 -14.04 -1.58
N THR A 318 -7.07 -13.43 -2.70
CA THR A 318 -5.85 -13.81 -3.45
C THR A 318 -4.61 -13.62 -2.57
N MET A 319 -4.49 -12.46 -1.91
CA MET A 319 -3.40 -12.17 -0.98
C MET A 319 -3.40 -13.17 0.19
N ILE A 320 -4.53 -13.35 0.86
CA ILE A 320 -4.63 -14.22 2.05
C ILE A 320 -4.32 -15.67 1.70
N LYS A 321 -4.79 -16.17 0.55
CA LYS A 321 -4.44 -17.51 0.06
C LYS A 321 -2.93 -17.67 -0.10
N ALA A 322 -2.27 -16.71 -0.78
CA ALA A 322 -0.82 -16.75 -0.99
C ALA A 322 -0.04 -16.75 0.34
N TYR A 323 -0.49 -15.97 1.34
CA TYR A 323 0.12 -15.99 2.68
C TYR A 323 -0.11 -17.32 3.41
N LYS A 324 -1.30 -17.92 3.33
CA LYS A 324 -1.59 -19.23 3.92
C LYS A 324 -0.66 -20.31 3.35
N ASP A 325 -0.50 -20.34 2.03
CA ASP A 325 0.41 -21.27 1.35
C ASP A 325 1.87 -21.06 1.79
N LEU A 326 2.31 -19.80 1.87
CA LEU A 326 3.66 -19.47 2.35
C LEU A 326 3.90 -19.88 3.79
N ILE A 327 2.91 -19.70 4.69
CA ILE A 327 2.98 -20.06 6.10
C ILE A 327 3.09 -21.59 6.26
N VAL A 328 2.25 -22.35 5.55
CA VAL A 328 2.31 -23.81 5.53
C VAL A 328 3.69 -24.29 5.08
N ASN A 329 4.20 -23.74 3.97
CA ASN A 329 5.53 -24.05 3.46
C ASN A 329 6.67 -23.64 4.45
N THR A 330 6.47 -22.60 5.26
CA THR A 330 7.48 -22.17 6.24
C THR A 330 7.58 -23.15 7.42
N ILE A 331 6.46 -23.78 7.81
CA ILE A 331 6.42 -24.70 8.94
C ILE A 331 6.80 -26.13 8.50
N TYR A 332 6.26 -26.63 7.40
CA TYR A 332 6.32 -28.06 7.05
C TYR A 332 7.45 -28.43 6.09
N GLN A 333 7.98 -27.53 5.25
CA GLN A 333 9.09 -27.87 4.33
C GLN A 333 10.46 -28.10 5.01
N LYS A 334 10.61 -27.85 6.33
CA LYS A 334 11.84 -28.13 7.08
C LYS A 334 11.95 -29.57 7.59
N HIS A 335 11.02 -30.46 7.28
CA HIS A 335 11.08 -31.85 7.76
C HIS A 335 11.61 -32.85 6.73
N ASN A 336 11.95 -32.39 5.50
CA ASN A 336 12.45 -33.24 4.42
C ASN A 336 13.87 -32.87 3.95
N GLY A 337 14.69 -32.33 4.83
CA GLY A 337 16.09 -32.05 4.55
C GLY A 337 17.00 -32.31 5.77
#